data_ca1200654c6750d8b2ea263c10c87256
#
_entry.id   ca1200654c6750d8b2ea263c10c87256
#
_cell.length_a   1.000
_cell.length_b   1.000
_cell.length_c   1.000
_cell.angle_alpha   90.00
_cell.angle_beta   90.00
_cell.angle_gamma   90.00
#
_symmetry.space_group_name_H-M   'P 1'
#
loop_
_entity.id
_entity.type
_entity.pdbx_description
1 polymer ?
#
loop_
_entity_poly.entity_id
_entity_poly.type
_entity_poly.pdbx_seq_one_letter_code
_entity_poly.pdbx_strand_id
1 'polypeptide(L)'
;MSHAVARRQEFAADNLAARKVGAEPLIEGLKRIHGAAPAFDSYWRSEVLPLLNSGFRPPIAEGFNRFSRADEIARVIDKQVAHELAVGKADPYDTHPSLRERIAALEGFDRRGETRDEAPAVSLLTGVEVLEVDLLRTMSAEAGNLKPIQWQDVATAVYLPLWTQAAEWYADAFQGITLEHLPEAITQENGIASRLRPKEGEKLDADRRKAKAIFVTGAALSVLLDRHGWRTSVQPGEPVLLEHDSSIVDPFDVVGALAKGTMTAEAWRTLCATAGISALELRPASAASSPALE
;
A
#
# COMPACT_ATOMS: atom_id res chain seq x y z
N MET A 1 -3.37 -33.40 18.99
CA MET A 1 -1.91 -33.62 19.08
C MET A 1 -1.37 -32.72 20.17
N SER A 2 -0.40 -33.15 21.00
CA SER A 2 0.19 -32.23 21.98
C SER A 2 1.13 -31.27 21.23
N HIS A 3 1.18 -30.00 21.67
CA HIS A 3 2.06 -28.96 21.13
C HIS A 3 3.53 -29.44 21.03
N ALA A 4 3.98 -30.22 22.00
CA ALA A 4 5.33 -30.80 22.00
C ALA A 4 5.60 -31.75 20.83
N VAL A 5 4.61 -32.49 20.36
CA VAL A 5 4.75 -33.40 19.19
C VAL A 5 4.84 -32.56 17.92
N ALA A 6 3.97 -31.55 17.75
CA ALA A 6 3.99 -30.67 16.59
C ALA A 6 5.35 -29.97 16.45
N ARG A 7 5.87 -29.39 17.54
CA ARG A 7 7.19 -28.73 17.55
C ARG A 7 8.36 -29.68 17.19
N ARG A 8 8.31 -30.92 17.65
CA ARG A 8 9.32 -31.95 17.26
C ARG A 8 9.24 -32.30 15.76
N GLN A 9 8.05 -32.32 15.20
CA GLN A 9 7.85 -32.58 13.77
C GLN A 9 8.42 -31.45 12.92
N GLU A 10 8.25 -30.19 13.36
CA GLU A 10 8.85 -29.02 12.69
C GLU A 10 10.38 -29.13 12.65
N PHE A 11 11.02 -29.36 13.80
CA PHE A 11 12.49 -29.54 13.84
C PHE A 11 12.96 -30.73 13.01
N ALA A 12 12.21 -31.83 12.98
CA ALA A 12 12.56 -32.99 12.14
C ALA A 12 12.44 -32.66 10.65
N ALA A 13 11.42 -31.90 10.26
CA ALA A 13 11.26 -31.43 8.88
C ALA A 13 12.40 -30.46 8.48
N ASP A 14 12.73 -29.50 9.35
CA ASP A 14 13.85 -28.58 9.13
C ASP A 14 15.20 -29.32 8.97
N ASN A 15 15.46 -30.30 9.82
CA ASN A 15 16.65 -31.13 9.74
C ASN A 15 16.73 -31.90 8.42
N LEU A 16 15.62 -32.45 7.96
CA LEU A 16 15.56 -33.16 6.68
C LEU A 16 15.81 -32.20 5.51
N ALA A 17 15.17 -31.03 5.53
CA ALA A 17 15.37 -30.00 4.53
C ALA A 17 16.83 -29.52 4.50
N ALA A 18 17.43 -29.20 5.66
CA ALA A 18 18.81 -28.75 5.76
C ALA A 18 19.82 -29.76 5.20
N ARG A 19 19.56 -31.07 5.39
CA ARG A 19 20.41 -32.12 4.79
C ARG A 19 20.31 -32.16 3.26
N LYS A 20 19.20 -31.75 2.68
CA LYS A 20 18.95 -31.78 1.23
C LYS A 20 19.44 -30.50 0.54
N VAL A 21 19.11 -29.35 1.08
CA VAL A 21 19.34 -28.06 0.42
C VAL A 21 20.41 -27.19 1.12
N GLY A 22 20.92 -27.63 2.25
CA GLY A 22 21.82 -26.85 3.13
C GLY A 22 21.04 -25.98 4.13
N ALA A 23 21.70 -25.64 5.23
CA ALA A 23 21.09 -24.82 6.28
C ALA A 23 20.85 -23.38 5.84
N GLU A 24 21.77 -22.77 5.09
CA GLU A 24 21.69 -21.36 4.69
C GLU A 24 20.45 -21.05 3.82
N PRO A 25 20.15 -21.79 2.73
CA PRO A 25 18.93 -21.57 1.96
C PRO A 25 17.65 -21.77 2.77
N LEU A 26 17.64 -22.75 3.69
CA LEU A 26 16.49 -22.98 4.57
C LEU A 26 16.29 -21.82 5.53
N ILE A 27 17.36 -21.33 6.18
CA ILE A 27 17.29 -20.17 7.08
C ILE A 27 16.78 -18.94 6.36
N GLU A 28 17.26 -18.66 5.16
CA GLU A 28 16.76 -17.54 4.36
C GLU A 28 15.29 -17.72 3.96
N GLY A 29 14.90 -18.93 3.59
CA GLY A 29 13.49 -19.25 3.32
C GLY A 29 12.57 -19.03 4.54
N LEU A 30 13.00 -19.47 5.73
CA LEU A 30 12.27 -19.26 6.98
C LEU A 30 12.12 -17.76 7.30
N LYS A 31 13.19 -16.98 7.21
CA LYS A 31 13.13 -15.53 7.41
C LYS A 31 12.15 -14.85 6.44
N ARG A 32 12.19 -15.23 5.17
CA ARG A 32 11.28 -14.70 4.15
C ARG A 32 9.82 -15.03 4.45
N ILE A 33 9.51 -16.25 4.85
CA ILE A 33 8.12 -16.64 5.18
C ILE A 33 7.62 -15.87 6.40
N HIS A 34 8.43 -15.75 7.45
CA HIS A 34 8.06 -15.02 8.66
C HIS A 34 7.86 -13.52 8.42
N GLY A 35 8.68 -12.91 7.57
CA GLY A 35 8.49 -11.52 7.17
C GLY A 35 7.33 -11.31 6.20
N ALA A 36 7.11 -12.28 5.29
CA ALA A 36 6.08 -12.17 4.26
C ALA A 36 4.65 -12.27 4.80
N ALA A 37 4.39 -13.07 5.84
CA ALA A 37 3.04 -13.29 6.34
C ALA A 37 2.35 -11.98 6.83
N PRO A 38 2.94 -11.18 7.73
CA PRO A 38 2.34 -9.92 8.15
C PRO A 38 2.34 -8.87 7.03
N ALA A 39 3.35 -8.91 6.14
CA ALA A 39 3.40 -8.03 4.97
C ALA A 39 2.27 -8.35 3.99
N PHE A 40 1.93 -9.63 3.78
CA PHE A 40 0.82 -10.03 2.93
C PHE A 40 -0.54 -9.58 3.50
N ASP A 41 -0.74 -9.66 4.81
CA ASP A 41 -1.96 -9.15 5.45
C ASP A 41 -2.11 -7.62 5.25
N SER A 42 -1.01 -6.87 5.38
CA SER A 42 -0.99 -5.44 5.08
C SER A 42 -1.31 -5.16 3.60
N TYR A 43 -0.62 -5.83 2.68
CA TYR A 43 -0.85 -5.74 1.24
C TYR A 43 -2.30 -6.05 0.88
N TRP A 44 -2.85 -7.11 1.43
CA TRP A 44 -4.24 -7.49 1.17
C TRP A 44 -5.21 -6.40 1.55
N ARG A 45 -5.02 -5.79 2.74
CA ARG A 45 -5.93 -4.76 3.26
C ARG A 45 -5.76 -3.41 2.57
N SER A 46 -4.51 -3.01 2.29
CA SER A 46 -4.24 -1.68 1.73
C SER A 46 -4.34 -1.62 0.21
N GLU A 47 -3.98 -2.69 -0.48
CA GLU A 47 -3.87 -2.67 -1.94
C GLU A 47 -4.97 -3.49 -2.63
N VAL A 48 -5.18 -4.75 -2.20
CA VAL A 48 -6.08 -5.67 -2.89
C VAL A 48 -7.54 -5.38 -2.58
N LEU A 49 -7.88 -5.31 -1.29
CA LEU A 49 -9.28 -5.17 -0.86
C LEU A 49 -9.99 -3.92 -1.41
N PRO A 50 -9.36 -2.74 -1.50
CA PRO A 50 -9.96 -1.58 -2.15
C PRO A 50 -10.33 -1.81 -3.62
N LEU A 51 -9.48 -2.53 -4.36
CA LEU A 51 -9.73 -2.85 -5.77
C LEU A 51 -10.87 -3.86 -5.92
N LEU A 52 -10.90 -4.90 -5.08
CA LEU A 52 -12.01 -5.86 -5.07
C LEU A 52 -13.34 -5.16 -4.77
N ASN A 53 -13.38 -4.27 -3.78
CA ASN A 53 -14.54 -3.46 -3.44
C ASN A 53 -14.98 -2.51 -4.56
N SER A 54 -14.06 -2.13 -5.44
CA SER A 54 -14.33 -1.33 -6.63
C SER A 54 -14.72 -2.16 -7.85
N GLY A 55 -14.86 -3.49 -7.70
CA GLY A 55 -15.27 -4.39 -8.77
C GLY A 55 -14.13 -4.89 -9.66
N PHE A 56 -12.88 -4.69 -9.25
CA PHE A 56 -11.70 -5.09 -10.01
C PHE A 56 -10.87 -6.15 -9.28
N ARG A 57 -10.18 -6.97 -10.07
CA ARG A 57 -9.29 -8.03 -9.62
C ARG A 57 -7.89 -7.82 -10.19
N PRO A 58 -6.92 -7.38 -9.36
CA PRO A 58 -5.53 -7.25 -9.78
C PRO A 58 -4.82 -8.62 -9.74
N PRO A 59 -3.64 -8.76 -10.40
CA PRO A 59 -2.75 -9.92 -10.23
C PRO A 59 -2.16 -9.90 -8.81
N ILE A 60 -2.63 -10.82 -7.94
CA ILE A 60 -2.35 -10.78 -6.50
C ILE A 60 -0.88 -11.12 -6.21
N ALA A 61 -0.37 -12.22 -6.79
CA ALA A 61 1.00 -12.67 -6.57
C ALA A 61 2.02 -11.66 -7.11
N GLU A 62 1.76 -11.09 -8.29
CA GLU A 62 2.60 -10.05 -8.88
C GLU A 62 2.60 -8.78 -8.01
N GLY A 63 1.42 -8.33 -7.58
CA GLY A 63 1.29 -7.16 -6.72
C GLY A 63 2.00 -7.35 -5.38
N PHE A 64 1.88 -8.52 -4.75
CA PHE A 64 2.61 -8.81 -3.52
C PHE A 64 4.12 -8.80 -3.71
N ASN A 65 4.62 -9.34 -4.84
CA ASN A 65 6.04 -9.29 -5.14
C ASN A 65 6.54 -7.86 -5.33
N ARG A 66 5.76 -6.96 -5.93
CA ARG A 66 6.07 -5.52 -6.00
C ARG A 66 6.02 -4.87 -4.62
N PHE A 67 4.93 -5.07 -3.88
CA PHE A 67 4.72 -4.54 -2.54
C PHE A 67 5.87 -4.88 -1.59
N SER A 68 6.24 -6.16 -1.52
CA SER A 68 7.29 -6.62 -0.61
C SER A 68 8.70 -6.12 -0.95
N ARG A 69 8.90 -5.62 -2.17
CA ARG A 69 10.17 -5.06 -2.65
C ARG A 69 10.24 -3.54 -2.60
N ALA A 70 9.11 -2.87 -2.37
CA ALA A 70 9.10 -1.43 -2.18
C ALA A 70 9.99 -1.07 -0.97
N ASP A 71 10.84 -0.05 -1.12
CA ASP A 71 11.94 0.24 -0.18
C ASP A 71 11.49 0.39 1.27
N GLU A 72 10.36 1.08 1.50
CA GLU A 72 9.82 1.27 2.85
C GLU A 72 9.29 -0.04 3.43
N ILE A 73 8.58 -0.82 2.62
CA ILE A 73 8.03 -2.11 3.03
C ILE A 73 9.14 -3.12 3.32
N ALA A 74 10.15 -3.21 2.45
CA ALA A 74 11.30 -4.08 2.65
C ALA A 74 12.02 -3.76 3.98
N ARG A 75 12.23 -2.46 4.27
CA ARG A 75 12.81 -2.02 5.55
C ARG A 75 11.97 -2.40 6.77
N VAL A 76 10.64 -2.33 6.65
CA VAL A 76 9.72 -2.75 7.73
C VAL A 76 9.79 -4.25 7.94
N ILE A 77 9.78 -5.05 6.87
CA ILE A 77 9.92 -6.51 6.90
C ILE A 77 11.25 -6.90 7.60
N ASP A 78 12.36 -6.30 7.18
CA ASP A 78 13.68 -6.59 7.75
C ASP A 78 13.75 -6.26 9.24
N LYS A 79 13.21 -5.11 9.66
CA LYS A 79 13.13 -4.73 11.08
C LYS A 79 12.30 -5.71 11.88
N GLN A 80 11.19 -6.19 11.34
CA GLN A 80 10.31 -7.14 12.03
C GLN A 80 10.99 -8.50 12.19
N VAL A 81 11.63 -9.02 11.15
CA VAL A 81 12.40 -10.26 11.22
C VAL A 81 13.54 -10.13 12.20
N ALA A 82 14.29 -9.03 12.18
CA ALA A 82 15.37 -8.77 13.13
C ALA A 82 14.86 -8.71 14.58
N HIS A 83 13.70 -8.08 14.80
CA HIS A 83 13.06 -8.04 16.13
C HIS A 83 12.67 -9.44 16.61
N GLU A 84 12.03 -10.25 15.74
CA GLU A 84 11.64 -11.63 16.07
C GLU A 84 12.87 -12.50 16.43
N LEU A 85 13.96 -12.35 15.71
CA LEU A 85 15.20 -13.05 16.00
C LEU A 85 15.82 -12.61 17.34
N ALA A 86 15.72 -11.33 17.69
CA ALA A 86 16.31 -10.80 18.93
C ALA A 86 15.46 -11.14 20.17
N VAL A 87 14.15 -11.03 20.08
CA VAL A 87 13.21 -11.07 21.22
C VAL A 87 12.33 -12.32 21.21
N GLY A 88 12.23 -13.01 20.08
CA GLY A 88 11.32 -14.14 19.86
C GLY A 88 11.48 -15.21 20.95
N LYS A 89 10.49 -15.27 21.86
CA LYS A 89 10.35 -16.33 22.86
C LYS A 89 9.32 -17.32 22.34
N ALA A 90 9.61 -18.60 22.53
CA ALA A 90 8.62 -19.63 22.31
C ALA A 90 7.41 -19.38 23.20
N ASP A 91 6.24 -19.25 22.61
CA ASP A 91 4.99 -19.35 23.35
C ASP A 91 4.77 -20.83 23.69
N PRO A 92 4.66 -21.23 24.96
CA PRO A 92 4.38 -22.62 25.32
C PRO A 92 3.07 -23.17 24.76
N TYR A 93 2.16 -22.27 24.39
CA TYR A 93 0.86 -22.60 23.78
C TYR A 93 0.88 -22.60 22.25
N ASP A 94 1.98 -22.13 21.63
CA ASP A 94 2.15 -22.22 20.18
C ASP A 94 2.51 -23.65 19.75
N THR A 95 1.89 -24.09 18.69
CA THR A 95 2.19 -25.39 18.06
C THR A 95 3.50 -25.36 17.28
N HIS A 96 4.02 -24.16 16.95
CA HIS A 96 5.22 -23.96 16.19
C HIS A 96 6.37 -23.45 17.09
N PRO A 97 7.63 -23.89 16.85
CA PRO A 97 8.80 -23.25 17.44
C PRO A 97 8.98 -21.85 16.90
N SER A 98 9.55 -20.94 17.69
CA SER A 98 9.90 -19.60 17.20
C SER A 98 10.94 -19.67 16.06
N LEU A 99 10.95 -18.64 15.18
CA LEU A 99 11.97 -18.51 14.13
C LEU A 99 13.39 -18.64 14.69
N ARG A 100 13.65 -18.00 15.83
CA ARG A 100 14.94 -18.06 16.53
C ARG A 100 15.32 -19.48 16.92
N GLU A 101 14.41 -20.27 17.49
CA GLU A 101 14.66 -21.65 17.88
C GLU A 101 14.95 -22.54 16.67
N ARG A 102 14.18 -22.35 15.59
CA ARG A 102 14.39 -23.08 14.33
C ARG A 102 15.77 -22.79 13.73
N ILE A 103 16.16 -21.51 13.67
CA ILE A 103 17.47 -21.12 13.15
C ILE A 103 18.60 -21.67 14.05
N ALA A 104 18.49 -21.55 15.38
CA ALA A 104 19.47 -22.08 16.30
C ALA A 104 19.67 -23.61 16.16
N ALA A 105 18.59 -24.35 15.89
CA ALA A 105 18.66 -25.79 15.66
C ALA A 105 19.39 -26.16 14.34
N LEU A 106 19.51 -25.21 13.41
CA LEU A 106 20.19 -25.40 12.11
C LEU A 106 21.68 -25.03 12.12
N GLU A 107 22.19 -24.40 13.21
CA GLU A 107 23.59 -23.95 13.28
C GLU A 107 24.63 -25.07 13.16
N GLY A 108 24.25 -26.32 13.50
CA GLY A 108 25.12 -27.50 13.41
C GLY A 108 25.18 -28.19 12.03
N PHE A 109 24.39 -27.70 11.06
CA PHE A 109 24.35 -28.32 9.73
C PHE A 109 25.27 -27.62 8.75
N ASP A 110 25.70 -28.36 7.70
CA ASP A 110 26.49 -27.77 6.61
C ASP A 110 25.64 -26.60 5.99
N ARG A 111 26.33 -25.47 5.84
CA ARG A 111 25.67 -24.25 5.32
C ARG A 111 25.43 -24.31 3.83
N ARG A 112 26.13 -25.16 3.10
CA ARG A 112 26.08 -25.27 1.64
C ARG A 112 25.28 -26.49 1.22
N GLY A 113 24.25 -26.30 0.42
CA GLY A 113 23.57 -27.37 -0.30
C GLY A 113 24.35 -27.83 -1.52
N GLU A 114 24.05 -29.03 -1.99
CA GLU A 114 24.70 -29.62 -3.18
C GLU A 114 24.39 -28.89 -4.48
N THR A 115 23.22 -28.27 -4.57
CA THR A 115 22.74 -27.52 -5.75
C THR A 115 22.02 -26.26 -5.33
N ARG A 116 22.26 -25.17 -6.07
CA ARG A 116 21.54 -23.91 -5.92
C ARG A 116 20.65 -23.74 -7.14
N ASP A 117 19.35 -23.92 -6.95
CA ASP A 117 18.34 -23.51 -7.93
C ASP A 117 17.92 -22.07 -7.56
N GLU A 118 18.21 -21.11 -8.45
CA GLU A 118 17.89 -19.71 -8.26
C GLU A 118 16.56 -19.31 -8.90
N ALA A 119 15.84 -20.26 -9.49
CA ALA A 119 14.55 -20.00 -10.07
C ALA A 119 13.55 -19.53 -9.00
N PRO A 120 12.76 -18.48 -9.28
CA PRO A 120 11.73 -18.04 -8.36
C PRO A 120 10.75 -19.17 -8.04
N ALA A 121 10.41 -19.35 -6.77
CA ALA A 121 9.47 -20.41 -6.35
C ALA A 121 8.11 -20.36 -7.09
N VAL A 122 7.67 -19.19 -7.51
CA VAL A 122 6.46 -18.99 -8.32
C VAL A 122 6.52 -19.72 -9.66
N SER A 123 7.72 -19.99 -10.20
CA SER A 123 7.88 -20.77 -11.44
C SER A 123 7.46 -22.24 -11.31
N LEU A 124 7.31 -22.74 -10.09
CA LEU A 124 6.75 -24.07 -9.80
C LEU A 124 5.23 -24.13 -9.95
N LEU A 125 4.58 -22.97 -10.03
CA LEU A 125 3.12 -22.89 -10.20
C LEU A 125 2.78 -22.70 -11.69
N THR A 126 1.81 -23.45 -12.16
CA THR A 126 1.22 -23.29 -13.49
C THR A 126 -0.16 -22.65 -13.36
N GLY A 127 -0.46 -21.67 -14.24
CA GLY A 127 -1.78 -21.03 -14.26
C GLY A 127 -2.07 -20.19 -13.00
N VAL A 128 -1.10 -19.41 -12.53
CA VAL A 128 -1.24 -18.56 -11.31
C VAL A 128 -2.51 -17.72 -11.33
N GLU A 129 -2.86 -17.13 -12.48
CA GLU A 129 -4.08 -16.33 -12.62
C GLU A 129 -5.37 -17.15 -12.35
N VAL A 130 -5.40 -18.43 -12.76
CA VAL A 130 -6.54 -19.32 -12.50
C VAL A 130 -6.62 -19.64 -11.01
N LEU A 131 -5.46 -19.93 -10.38
CA LEU A 131 -5.38 -20.20 -8.95
C LEU A 131 -5.85 -19.00 -8.12
N GLU A 132 -5.48 -17.78 -8.52
CA GLU A 132 -5.93 -16.54 -7.88
C GLU A 132 -7.45 -16.36 -7.99
N VAL A 133 -8.03 -16.62 -9.15
CA VAL A 133 -9.49 -16.58 -9.35
C VAL A 133 -10.18 -17.59 -8.45
N ASP A 134 -9.69 -18.82 -8.41
CA ASP A 134 -10.27 -19.88 -7.60
C ASP A 134 -10.14 -19.57 -6.09
N LEU A 135 -9.01 -19.01 -5.66
CA LEU A 135 -8.84 -18.51 -4.30
C LEU A 135 -9.91 -17.45 -3.95
N LEU A 136 -10.09 -16.45 -4.80
CA LEU A 136 -11.09 -15.41 -4.57
C LEU A 136 -12.52 -15.97 -4.54
N ARG A 137 -12.84 -16.95 -5.39
CA ARG A 137 -14.14 -17.62 -5.37
C ARG A 137 -14.41 -18.39 -4.09
N THR A 138 -13.37 -18.89 -3.41
CA THR A 138 -13.55 -19.52 -2.09
C THR A 138 -13.94 -18.50 -1.02
N MET A 139 -13.56 -17.21 -1.20
CA MET A 139 -13.87 -16.13 -0.26
C MET A 139 -15.25 -15.51 -0.54
N SER A 140 -15.65 -15.41 -1.81
CA SER A 140 -16.95 -14.90 -2.23
C SER A 140 -17.33 -15.48 -3.59
N ALA A 141 -18.57 -16.00 -3.71
CA ALA A 141 -19.11 -16.46 -4.98
C ALA A 141 -19.14 -15.35 -6.07
N GLU A 142 -19.26 -14.10 -5.66
CA GLU A 142 -19.30 -12.93 -6.54
C GLU A 142 -17.91 -12.55 -7.10
N ALA A 143 -16.84 -13.05 -6.49
CA ALA A 143 -15.48 -12.76 -6.92
C ALA A 143 -15.17 -13.22 -8.36
N GLY A 144 -15.94 -14.17 -8.90
CA GLY A 144 -15.84 -14.58 -10.30
C GLY A 144 -16.27 -13.51 -11.31
N ASN A 145 -17.03 -12.49 -10.87
CA ASN A 145 -17.55 -11.41 -11.72
C ASN A 145 -16.66 -10.17 -11.73
N LEU A 146 -15.58 -10.16 -10.93
CA LEU A 146 -14.66 -9.03 -10.85
C LEU A 146 -13.90 -8.88 -12.18
N LYS A 147 -13.79 -7.64 -12.65
CA LYS A 147 -13.05 -7.32 -13.88
C LYS A 147 -11.55 -7.42 -13.64
N PRO A 148 -10.79 -8.13 -14.48
CA PRO A 148 -9.34 -8.13 -14.36
C PRO A 148 -8.80 -6.71 -14.62
N ILE A 149 -7.77 -6.32 -13.86
CA ILE A 149 -7.07 -5.03 -14.04
C ILE A 149 -5.57 -5.27 -13.85
N GLN A 150 -4.75 -4.56 -14.61
CA GLN A 150 -3.30 -4.57 -14.42
C GLN A 150 -2.90 -3.44 -13.46
N TRP A 151 -1.80 -3.62 -12.72
CA TRP A 151 -1.35 -2.62 -11.74
C TRP A 151 -1.09 -1.24 -12.35
N GLN A 152 -0.60 -1.18 -13.58
CA GLN A 152 -0.38 0.09 -14.29
C GLN A 152 -1.67 0.85 -14.61
N ASP A 153 -2.82 0.18 -14.65
CA ASP A 153 -4.10 0.78 -15.01
C ASP A 153 -4.91 1.19 -13.77
N VAL A 154 -4.45 0.81 -12.56
CA VAL A 154 -5.17 1.02 -11.30
C VAL A 154 -5.37 2.51 -11.00
N ALA A 155 -4.37 3.35 -11.29
CA ALA A 155 -4.47 4.79 -11.09
C ALA A 155 -5.67 5.38 -11.85
N THR A 156 -5.74 5.11 -13.14
CA THR A 156 -6.77 5.67 -14.04
C THR A 156 -8.14 5.02 -13.89
N ALA A 157 -8.18 3.71 -13.71
CA ALA A 157 -9.44 2.99 -13.67
C ALA A 157 -10.14 2.99 -12.30
N VAL A 158 -9.38 3.19 -11.22
CA VAL A 158 -9.92 3.07 -9.85
C VAL A 158 -9.68 4.33 -9.03
N TYR A 159 -8.43 4.73 -8.83
CA TYR A 159 -8.15 5.79 -7.86
C TYR A 159 -8.53 7.19 -8.34
N LEU A 160 -8.22 7.56 -9.58
CA LEU A 160 -8.62 8.87 -10.11
C LEU A 160 -10.14 9.07 -10.11
N PRO A 161 -11.00 8.11 -10.52
CA PRO A 161 -12.44 8.20 -10.36
C PRO A 161 -12.89 8.37 -8.90
N LEU A 162 -12.32 7.59 -7.97
CA LEU A 162 -12.65 7.70 -6.54
C LEU A 162 -12.23 9.06 -5.95
N TRP A 163 -11.04 9.53 -6.30
CA TRP A 163 -10.55 10.84 -5.86
C TRP A 163 -11.36 11.98 -6.48
N THR A 164 -11.77 11.85 -7.75
CA THR A 164 -12.67 12.82 -8.40
C THR A 164 -13.99 12.92 -7.64
N GLN A 165 -14.62 11.79 -7.34
CA GLN A 165 -15.85 11.77 -6.56
C GLN A 165 -15.66 12.39 -5.17
N ALA A 166 -14.55 12.10 -4.49
CA ALA A 166 -14.25 12.70 -3.20
C ALA A 166 -14.03 14.22 -3.31
N ALA A 167 -13.25 14.67 -4.28
CA ALA A 167 -12.98 16.08 -4.52
C ALA A 167 -14.25 16.87 -4.88
N GLU A 168 -15.12 16.31 -5.71
CA GLU A 168 -16.42 16.92 -6.08
C GLU A 168 -17.36 17.01 -4.89
N TRP A 169 -17.42 15.97 -4.04
CA TRP A 169 -18.25 16.00 -2.83
C TRP A 169 -17.88 17.13 -1.87
N TYR A 170 -16.58 17.44 -1.78
CA TYR A 170 -16.06 18.49 -0.90
C TYR A 170 -15.65 19.77 -1.65
N ALA A 171 -16.14 19.98 -2.88
CA ALA A 171 -15.74 21.11 -3.74
C ALA A 171 -15.90 22.49 -3.09
N ASP A 172 -16.93 22.67 -2.26
CA ASP A 172 -17.15 23.93 -1.53
C ASP A 172 -16.02 24.25 -0.54
N ALA A 173 -15.39 23.21 0.04
CA ALA A 173 -14.28 23.42 0.97
C ALA A 173 -13.02 23.96 0.28
N PHE A 174 -12.89 23.77 -1.03
CA PHE A 174 -11.76 24.19 -1.84
C PHE A 174 -11.96 25.53 -2.55
N GLN A 175 -13.13 26.16 -2.41
CA GLN A 175 -13.45 27.38 -3.12
C GLN A 175 -12.46 28.50 -2.85
N GLY A 176 -11.89 29.10 -3.90
CA GLY A 176 -10.96 30.22 -3.85
C GLY A 176 -9.57 29.85 -3.31
N ILE A 177 -9.21 28.56 -3.29
CA ILE A 177 -7.88 28.11 -2.85
C ILE A 177 -7.04 27.81 -4.09
N THR A 178 -6.01 28.61 -4.34
CA THR A 178 -4.96 28.28 -5.31
C THR A 178 -3.88 27.44 -4.66
N LEU A 179 -3.06 26.73 -5.47
CA LEU A 179 -1.98 25.91 -4.93
C LEU A 179 -0.94 26.74 -4.17
N GLU A 180 -0.71 28.00 -4.56
CA GLU A 180 0.17 28.91 -3.83
C GLU A 180 -0.30 29.16 -2.38
N HIS A 181 -1.62 29.19 -2.14
CA HIS A 181 -2.24 29.44 -0.84
C HIS A 181 -2.63 28.14 -0.09
N LEU A 182 -2.27 26.99 -0.63
CA LEU A 182 -2.55 25.69 -0.01
C LEU A 182 -2.00 25.56 1.43
N PRO A 183 -0.76 26.03 1.75
CA PRO A 183 -0.24 25.92 3.11
C PRO A 183 -1.12 26.61 4.15
N GLU A 184 -1.59 27.82 3.86
CA GLU A 184 -2.49 28.57 4.74
C GLU A 184 -3.85 27.88 4.87
N ALA A 185 -4.38 27.39 3.75
CA ALA A 185 -5.66 26.70 3.72
C ALA A 185 -5.67 25.39 4.52
N ILE A 186 -4.51 24.74 4.67
CA ILE A 186 -4.37 23.53 5.48
C ILE A 186 -4.20 23.84 6.97
N THR A 187 -3.41 24.87 7.30
CA THR A 187 -2.94 25.12 8.68
C THR A 187 -3.84 26.04 9.49
N GLN A 188 -4.62 26.91 8.84
CA GLN A 188 -5.48 27.87 9.52
C GLN A 188 -6.73 27.22 10.14
N GLU A 189 -7.23 27.79 11.25
CA GLU A 189 -8.45 27.29 11.92
C GLU A 189 -9.69 27.33 11.02
N ASN A 190 -9.80 28.38 10.19
CA ASN A 190 -10.88 28.54 9.20
C ASN A 190 -10.54 27.91 7.84
N GLY A 191 -9.52 27.05 7.79
CA GLY A 191 -9.05 26.37 6.61
C GLY A 191 -9.95 25.22 6.14
N ILE A 192 -9.40 24.36 5.27
CA ILE A 192 -10.14 23.26 4.64
C ILE A 192 -10.85 22.38 5.67
N ALA A 193 -10.19 22.02 6.77
CA ALA A 193 -10.74 21.14 7.78
C ALA A 193 -12.05 21.69 8.38
N SER A 194 -12.16 22.98 8.63
CA SER A 194 -13.36 23.61 9.17
C SER A 194 -14.53 23.70 8.15
N ARG A 195 -14.18 23.75 6.87
CA ARG A 195 -15.14 23.86 5.76
C ARG A 195 -15.72 22.50 5.34
N LEU A 196 -15.14 21.38 5.79
CA LEU A 196 -15.66 20.04 5.48
C LEU A 196 -17.01 19.81 6.12
N ARG A 197 -18.03 19.53 5.29
CA ARG A 197 -19.33 19.09 5.75
C ARG A 197 -19.31 17.57 5.95
N PRO A 198 -19.66 17.05 7.15
CA PRO A 198 -19.78 15.61 7.35
C PRO A 198 -20.89 15.03 6.46
N LYS A 199 -20.70 13.80 6.01
CA LYS A 199 -21.78 13.05 5.36
C LYS A 199 -22.88 12.75 6.38
N GLU A 200 -24.09 12.48 5.89
CA GLU A 200 -25.22 12.14 6.76
C GLU A 200 -24.86 10.95 7.65
N GLY A 201 -25.07 11.08 8.96
CA GLY A 201 -24.70 10.07 9.96
C GLY A 201 -23.21 10.02 10.35
N GLU A 202 -22.35 10.81 9.71
CA GLU A 202 -20.90 10.82 10.02
C GLU A 202 -20.60 11.75 11.19
N LYS A 203 -19.97 11.22 12.25
CA LYS A 203 -19.44 12.02 13.36
C LYS A 203 -17.93 12.25 13.14
N LEU A 204 -17.58 13.51 12.89
CA LEU A 204 -16.18 13.92 12.75
C LEU A 204 -15.76 14.66 14.03
N ASP A 205 -14.98 13.99 14.90
CA ASP A 205 -14.17 14.68 15.90
C ASP A 205 -13.02 15.48 15.24
N ALA A 206 -12.29 16.24 16.00
CA ALA A 206 -11.24 17.13 15.48
C ALA A 206 -10.14 16.36 14.71
N ASP A 207 -9.71 15.20 15.23
CA ASP A 207 -8.63 14.42 14.64
C ASP A 207 -9.08 13.73 13.34
N ARG A 208 -10.27 13.14 13.34
CA ARG A 208 -10.88 12.57 12.13
C ARG A 208 -11.13 13.62 11.06
N ARG A 209 -11.53 14.84 11.47
CA ARG A 209 -11.72 15.96 10.56
C ARG A 209 -10.42 16.38 9.90
N LYS A 210 -9.33 16.48 10.67
CA LYS A 210 -7.99 16.77 10.14
C LYS A 210 -7.51 15.68 9.18
N ALA A 211 -7.59 14.42 9.60
CA ALA A 211 -7.20 13.29 8.74
C ALA A 211 -8.00 13.27 7.43
N LYS A 212 -9.31 13.53 7.51
CA LYS A 212 -10.16 13.64 6.33
C LYS A 212 -9.79 14.82 5.44
N ALA A 213 -9.47 15.98 6.03
CA ALA A 213 -9.01 17.15 5.27
C ALA A 213 -7.74 16.84 4.50
N ILE A 214 -6.78 16.18 5.12
CA ILE A 214 -5.54 15.76 4.45
C ILE A 214 -5.86 14.83 3.27
N PHE A 215 -6.68 13.80 3.49
CA PHE A 215 -7.04 12.85 2.43
C PHE A 215 -7.77 13.52 1.27
N VAL A 216 -8.84 14.29 1.52
CA VAL A 216 -9.62 14.88 0.43
C VAL A 216 -8.86 15.97 -0.31
N THR A 217 -7.92 16.66 0.38
CA THR A 217 -7.05 17.64 -0.26
C THR A 217 -6.00 16.96 -1.14
N GLY A 218 -5.38 15.86 -0.67
CA GLY A 218 -4.49 15.05 -1.48
C GLY A 218 -5.19 14.49 -2.72
N ALA A 219 -6.42 13.99 -2.56
CA ALA A 219 -7.25 13.52 -3.66
C ALA A 219 -7.57 14.64 -4.67
N ALA A 220 -7.97 15.83 -4.19
CA ALA A 220 -8.23 16.99 -5.06
C ALA A 220 -6.99 17.45 -5.81
N LEU A 221 -5.83 17.47 -5.13
CA LEU A 221 -4.55 17.81 -5.74
C LEU A 221 -4.15 16.78 -6.81
N SER A 222 -4.32 15.49 -6.55
CA SER A 222 -4.06 14.43 -7.52
C SER A 222 -4.89 14.60 -8.79
N VAL A 223 -6.20 14.83 -8.64
CA VAL A 223 -7.11 15.03 -9.78
C VAL A 223 -6.79 16.32 -10.53
N LEU A 224 -6.45 17.40 -9.83
CA LEU A 224 -6.07 18.66 -10.44
C LEU A 224 -4.81 18.51 -11.30
N LEU A 225 -3.77 17.90 -10.77
CA LEU A 225 -2.50 17.71 -11.47
C LEU A 225 -2.66 16.76 -12.66
N ASP A 226 -3.39 15.64 -12.50
CA ASP A 226 -3.68 14.72 -13.60
C ASP A 226 -4.39 15.41 -14.77
N ARG A 227 -5.39 16.25 -14.49
CA ARG A 227 -6.08 17.09 -15.51
C ARG A 227 -5.17 18.11 -16.19
N HIS A 228 -4.05 18.47 -15.58
CA HIS A 228 -3.04 19.35 -16.14
C HIS A 228 -1.86 18.59 -16.75
N GLY A 229 -2.06 17.31 -17.12
CA GLY A 229 -1.10 16.52 -17.86
C GLY A 229 -0.01 15.85 -17.03
N TRP A 230 -0.15 15.83 -15.69
CA TRP A 230 0.74 15.05 -14.84
C TRP A 230 0.38 13.57 -14.93
N ARG A 231 1.38 12.71 -15.03
CA ARG A 231 1.19 11.27 -15.07
C ARG A 231 1.06 10.71 -13.65
N THR A 232 -0.10 10.18 -13.35
CA THR A 232 -0.36 9.55 -12.05
C THR A 232 0.15 8.11 -12.03
N SER A 233 0.96 7.77 -11.04
CA SER A 233 1.45 6.41 -10.78
C SER A 233 1.01 5.94 -9.41
N VAL A 234 0.40 4.76 -9.37
CA VAL A 234 0.02 4.05 -8.15
C VAL A 234 0.53 2.62 -8.28
N GLN A 235 1.51 2.26 -7.46
CA GLN A 235 2.11 0.93 -7.47
C GLN A 235 2.03 0.33 -6.06
N PRO A 236 1.88 -1.01 -5.94
CA PRO A 236 1.79 -1.64 -4.62
C PRO A 236 2.99 -1.36 -3.73
N GLY A 237 2.73 -0.84 -2.53
CA GLY A 237 3.74 -0.51 -1.54
C GLY A 237 4.50 0.80 -1.78
N GLU A 238 4.24 1.47 -2.89
CA GLU A 238 4.86 2.74 -3.23
C GLU A 238 3.91 3.91 -2.93
N PRO A 239 4.44 5.11 -2.69
CA PRO A 239 3.61 6.30 -2.58
C PRO A 239 2.90 6.62 -3.90
N VAL A 240 1.82 7.39 -3.83
CA VAL A 240 1.15 7.93 -5.01
C VAL A 240 2.02 9.04 -5.58
N LEU A 241 2.52 8.85 -6.80
CA LEU A 241 3.37 9.84 -7.46
C LEU A 241 2.69 10.44 -8.68
N LEU A 242 2.79 11.75 -8.79
CA LEU A 242 2.45 12.48 -9.99
C LEU A 242 3.72 13.12 -10.58
N GLU A 243 3.94 12.86 -11.85
CA GLU A 243 5.16 13.25 -12.57
C GLU A 243 4.81 14.11 -13.77
N HIS A 244 5.53 15.22 -13.92
CA HIS A 244 5.45 16.09 -15.09
C HIS A 244 6.83 16.72 -15.32
N ASP A 245 7.39 16.51 -16.50
CA ASP A 245 8.76 16.90 -16.84
C ASP A 245 9.79 16.39 -15.81
N SER A 246 10.46 17.31 -15.12
CA SER A 246 11.43 17.00 -14.04
C SER A 246 10.83 17.09 -12.63
N SER A 247 9.54 17.36 -12.49
CA SER A 247 8.87 17.53 -11.22
C SER A 247 8.15 16.25 -10.80
N ILE A 248 8.27 15.87 -9.53
CA ILE A 248 7.59 14.73 -8.93
C ILE A 248 6.90 15.23 -7.66
N VAL A 249 5.64 14.87 -7.49
CA VAL A 249 4.83 15.22 -6.31
C VAL A 249 4.13 13.98 -5.79
N ASP A 250 4.25 13.73 -4.47
CA ASP A 250 3.33 12.89 -3.73
C ASP A 250 2.27 13.80 -3.09
N PRO A 251 1.03 13.84 -3.61
CA PRO A 251 0.01 14.76 -3.13
C PRO A 251 -0.39 14.53 -1.67
N PHE A 252 -0.40 13.28 -1.24
CA PHE A 252 -0.82 12.93 0.12
C PHE A 252 0.27 13.23 1.14
N ASP A 253 1.54 12.95 0.80
CA ASP A 253 2.67 13.29 1.65
C ASP A 253 2.85 14.80 1.77
N VAL A 254 2.80 15.53 0.65
CA VAL A 254 2.88 17.01 0.63
C VAL A 254 1.82 17.63 1.54
N VAL A 255 0.54 17.23 1.39
CA VAL A 255 -0.54 17.77 2.23
C VAL A 255 -0.35 17.38 3.69
N GLY A 256 0.07 16.14 3.96
CA GLY A 256 0.41 15.67 5.30
C GLY A 256 1.59 16.42 5.92
N ALA A 257 2.64 16.66 5.15
CA ALA A 257 3.84 17.39 5.57
C ALA A 257 3.55 18.88 5.86
N LEU A 258 2.73 19.53 5.04
CA LEU A 258 2.25 20.90 5.31
C LEU A 258 1.42 20.94 6.60
N ALA A 259 0.50 19.99 6.79
CA ALA A 259 -0.33 19.92 7.99
C ALA A 259 0.46 19.68 9.29
N LYS A 260 1.60 18.96 9.20
CA LYS A 260 2.51 18.68 10.31
C LYS A 260 3.60 19.76 10.49
N GLY A 261 3.75 20.67 9.53
CA GLY A 261 4.83 21.67 9.52
C GLY A 261 6.21 21.12 9.19
N THR A 262 6.30 19.90 8.64
CA THR A 262 7.57 19.29 8.17
C THR A 262 7.96 19.77 6.78
N MET A 263 7.00 20.28 5.99
CA MET A 263 7.23 21.07 4.78
C MET A 263 6.86 22.52 5.05
N THR A 264 7.74 23.46 4.68
CA THR A 264 7.47 24.89 4.82
C THR A 264 6.60 25.41 3.68
N ALA A 265 5.83 26.48 3.92
CA ALA A 265 5.04 27.13 2.88
C ALA A 265 5.94 27.65 1.73
N GLU A 266 7.15 28.11 2.04
CA GLU A 266 8.13 28.57 1.05
C GLU A 266 8.60 27.44 0.14
N ALA A 267 8.94 26.27 0.72
CA ALA A 267 9.35 25.09 -0.05
C ALA A 267 8.25 24.64 -1.02
N TRP A 268 6.99 24.61 -0.55
CA TRP A 268 5.85 24.30 -1.39
C TRP A 268 5.66 25.31 -2.53
N ARG A 269 5.71 26.62 -2.22
CA ARG A 269 5.58 27.67 -3.24
C ARG A 269 6.69 27.61 -4.29
N THR A 270 7.92 27.31 -3.87
CA THR A 270 9.04 27.11 -4.79
C THR A 270 8.78 25.94 -5.75
N LEU A 271 8.27 24.83 -5.22
CA LEU A 271 7.87 23.68 -6.06
C LEU A 271 6.77 24.07 -7.05
N CYS A 272 5.72 24.74 -6.59
CA CYS A 272 4.63 25.21 -7.45
C CYS A 272 5.11 26.16 -8.55
N ALA A 273 6.01 27.08 -8.21
CA ALA A 273 6.58 28.03 -9.19
C ALA A 273 7.43 27.30 -10.23
N THR A 274 8.28 26.36 -9.81
CA THR A 274 9.12 25.56 -10.70
C THR A 274 8.28 24.69 -11.64
N ALA A 275 7.19 24.13 -11.15
CA ALA A 275 6.27 23.30 -11.91
C ALA A 275 5.21 24.11 -12.70
N GLY A 276 5.17 25.45 -12.56
CA GLY A 276 4.20 26.30 -13.26
C GLY A 276 2.74 26.15 -12.81
N ILE A 277 2.51 25.67 -11.58
CA ILE A 277 1.16 25.30 -11.07
C ILE A 277 0.62 26.26 -10.00
N SER A 278 1.34 27.31 -9.62
CA SER A 278 1.01 28.20 -8.49
C SER A 278 -0.41 28.77 -8.55
N ALA A 279 -0.87 29.15 -9.72
CA ALA A 279 -2.18 29.78 -9.93
C ALA A 279 -3.35 28.81 -10.11
N LEU A 280 -3.10 27.50 -10.16
CA LEU A 280 -4.15 26.50 -10.31
C LEU A 280 -5.05 26.50 -9.07
N GLU A 281 -6.37 26.55 -9.28
CA GLU A 281 -7.34 26.42 -8.20
C GLU A 281 -7.59 24.97 -7.84
N LEU A 282 -7.59 24.65 -6.56
CA LEU A 282 -7.79 23.30 -6.04
C LEU A 282 -9.21 22.77 -6.28
N ARG A 283 -10.16 23.66 -6.52
CA ARG A 283 -11.55 23.29 -6.79
C ARG A 283 -11.65 22.47 -8.08
N PRO A 284 -12.19 21.24 -8.05
CA PRO A 284 -12.46 20.51 -9.29
C PRO A 284 -13.45 21.33 -10.13
N ALA A 285 -13.14 21.51 -11.41
CA ALA A 285 -14.09 22.10 -12.35
C ALA A 285 -15.37 21.26 -12.27
N SER A 286 -16.50 21.91 -11.97
CA SER A 286 -17.81 21.26 -12.04
C SER A 286 -17.90 20.57 -13.41
N ALA A 287 -18.23 19.28 -13.41
CA ALA A 287 -18.57 18.61 -14.67
C ALA A 287 -19.62 19.48 -15.35
N ALA A 288 -19.28 20.06 -16.49
CA ALA A 288 -20.23 20.79 -17.28
C ALA A 288 -21.45 19.88 -17.43
N SER A 289 -22.61 20.37 -16.95
CA SER A 289 -23.88 19.69 -17.05
C SER A 289 -24.00 19.12 -18.47
N SER A 290 -23.95 17.80 -18.58
CA SER A 290 -24.28 17.12 -19.82
C SER A 290 -25.65 17.63 -20.26
N PRO A 291 -25.82 18.09 -21.50
CA PRO A 291 -27.15 18.47 -21.99
C PRO A 291 -28.05 17.23 -21.81
N ALA A 292 -29.19 17.44 -21.17
CA ALA A 292 -30.23 16.44 -21.08
C ALA A 292 -30.50 15.93 -22.51
N LEU A 293 -30.34 14.66 -22.73
CA LEU A 293 -30.85 13.96 -23.89
C LEU A 293 -32.39 13.97 -23.73
N GLU A 294 -33.06 14.80 -24.54
CA GLU A 294 -34.48 14.70 -24.80
C GLU A 294 -34.81 13.37 -25.49
#